data_49b0bd0777c5db1886b17df125489962
#
_entry.id   49b0bd0777c5db1886b17df125489962
#
_cell.length_a   1.000
_cell.length_b   1.000
_cell.length_c   1.000
_cell.angle_alpha   90.00
_cell.angle_beta   90.00
_cell.angle_gamma   90.00
#
_symmetry.space_group_name_H-M   'P 1'
#
loop_
_entity.id
_entity.type
_entity.pdbx_description
1 polymer ?
#
loop_
_entity_poly.entity_id
_entity_poly.type
_entity_poly.pdbx_seq_one_letter_code
_entity_poly.pdbx_strand_id
1 'polypeptide(L)'
;MIWCAELKDNLKEIKEETLTQCIEAVEPWEMVFGKVAEGPSILKKEGVYYLVYSANHFESKNYGVGYATSNSPMGPWKKYEGNPILQHADGLMGTGHGAPFCCKDGSWKYIFHAHWDSTKVQPRTSYIKDFCHFRPGKRFSIGGSLIRPQVLGSISLEK
;
A
#
# COMPACT_ATOMS: atom_id res chain seq x y z
N MET A 1 -3.02 -12.62 4.49
CA MET A 1 -2.15 -12.23 5.63
C MET A 1 -0.74 -11.95 5.13
N ILE A 2 0.02 -11.10 5.84
CA ILE A 2 1.38 -10.69 5.49
C ILE A 2 2.33 -11.24 6.53
N TRP A 3 3.44 -11.81 6.04
CA TRP A 3 4.52 -12.38 6.84
C TRP A 3 5.83 -11.70 6.50
N CYS A 4 6.80 -11.71 7.41
CA CYS A 4 8.18 -11.32 7.17
C CYS A 4 9.14 -12.35 7.73
N ALA A 5 10.36 -12.33 7.22
CA ALA A 5 11.49 -13.11 7.73
C ALA A 5 12.79 -12.36 7.44
N GLU A 6 13.83 -12.63 8.19
CA GLU A 6 15.17 -12.18 7.85
C GLU A 6 15.73 -13.01 6.67
N LEU A 7 16.53 -12.36 5.83
CA LEU A 7 17.30 -13.06 4.81
C LEU A 7 18.63 -13.57 5.40
N LYS A 8 19.12 -14.70 4.89
CA LYS A 8 20.50 -15.13 5.09
C LYS A 8 21.47 -14.14 4.41
N ASP A 9 22.75 -14.21 4.73
CA ASP A 9 23.78 -13.29 4.20
C ASP A 9 23.89 -13.36 2.67
N ASN A 10 23.51 -14.47 2.07
CA ASN A 10 23.46 -14.64 0.61
C ASN A 10 22.30 -13.88 -0.07
N LEU A 11 21.37 -13.28 0.70
CA LEU A 11 20.19 -12.55 0.25
C LEU A 11 19.24 -13.34 -0.68
N LYS A 12 19.34 -14.68 -0.69
CA LYS A 12 18.54 -15.57 -1.56
C LYS A 12 17.61 -16.48 -0.77
N GLU A 13 17.89 -16.68 0.50
CA GLU A 13 17.15 -17.57 1.37
C GLU A 13 16.68 -16.84 2.61
N ILE A 14 15.54 -17.25 3.16
CA ILE A 14 15.07 -16.76 4.46
C ILE A 14 15.72 -17.55 5.60
N LYS A 15 15.82 -16.93 6.77
CA LYS A 15 16.06 -17.60 8.03
C LYS A 15 14.71 -18.05 8.57
N GLU A 16 14.38 -19.33 8.40
CA GLU A 16 13.03 -19.87 8.69
C GLU A 16 12.60 -19.65 10.15
N GLU A 17 13.56 -19.69 11.08
CA GLU A 17 13.34 -19.43 12.50
C GLU A 17 12.89 -17.99 12.81
N THR A 18 13.05 -17.08 11.87
CA THR A 18 12.62 -15.68 12.00
C THR A 18 11.26 -15.40 11.36
N LEU A 19 10.64 -16.39 10.73
CA LEU A 19 9.35 -16.23 10.07
C LEU A 19 8.28 -15.76 11.04
N THR A 20 7.77 -14.55 10.83
CA THR A 20 6.86 -13.87 11.74
C THR A 20 5.66 -13.31 11.00
N GLN A 21 4.47 -13.52 11.54
CA GLN A 21 3.25 -12.91 11.01
C GLN A 21 3.21 -11.41 11.38
N CYS A 22 3.13 -10.56 10.36
CA CYS A 22 3.02 -9.11 10.52
C CYS A 22 1.59 -8.68 10.82
N ILE A 23 0.69 -8.95 9.87
CA ILE A 23 -0.72 -8.60 9.97
C ILE A 23 -1.62 -9.66 9.30
N GLU A 24 -2.84 -9.72 9.78
CA GLU A 24 -3.92 -10.50 9.22
C GLU A 24 -5.13 -9.59 8.97
N ALA A 25 -5.94 -9.88 7.94
CA ALA A 25 -7.21 -9.19 7.72
C ALA A 25 -8.22 -9.63 8.78
N VAL A 26 -8.51 -8.74 9.73
CA VAL A 26 -9.45 -8.96 10.84
C VAL A 26 -10.43 -7.81 11.04
N GLU A 27 -10.13 -6.63 10.47
CA GLU A 27 -10.99 -5.47 10.58
C GLU A 27 -12.18 -5.57 9.59
N PRO A 28 -13.35 -5.04 9.93
CA PRO A 28 -14.53 -5.11 9.06
C PRO A 28 -14.29 -4.65 7.63
N TRP A 29 -13.54 -3.55 7.43
CA TRP A 29 -13.25 -3.02 6.11
C TRP A 29 -12.33 -3.92 5.26
N GLU A 30 -11.57 -4.81 5.91
CA GLU A 30 -10.64 -5.74 5.28
C GLU A 30 -11.29 -7.03 4.76
N MET A 31 -12.56 -7.26 5.11
CA MET A 31 -13.22 -8.56 4.91
C MET A 31 -14.56 -8.48 4.19
N VAL A 32 -14.87 -7.36 3.52
CA VAL A 32 -16.19 -7.16 2.86
C VAL A 32 -16.45 -8.16 1.75
N PHE A 33 -15.46 -8.49 0.94
CA PHE A 33 -15.57 -9.45 -0.16
C PHE A 33 -14.62 -10.64 -0.03
N GLY A 34 -13.52 -10.46 0.70
CA GLY A 34 -12.56 -11.54 0.95
C GLY A 34 -11.60 -11.16 2.08
N LYS A 35 -11.21 -12.13 2.88
CA LYS A 35 -10.26 -11.95 3.99
C LYS A 35 -8.82 -11.87 3.45
N VAL A 36 -8.46 -10.73 2.88
CA VAL A 36 -7.16 -10.51 2.23
C VAL A 36 -6.43 -9.33 2.86
N ALA A 37 -5.15 -9.52 3.15
CA ALA A 37 -4.16 -8.47 3.40
C ALA A 37 -2.95 -8.77 2.53
N GLU A 38 -2.57 -7.82 1.65
CA GLU A 38 -1.57 -8.02 0.60
C GLU A 38 -0.86 -6.72 0.20
N GLY A 39 0.02 -6.78 -0.80
CA GLY A 39 0.70 -5.63 -1.37
C GLY A 39 1.48 -4.80 -0.35
N PRO A 40 2.29 -5.41 0.54
CA PRO A 40 2.97 -4.67 1.57
C PRO A 40 4.08 -3.79 1.01
N SER A 41 4.18 -2.58 1.55
CA SER A 41 5.30 -1.69 1.33
C SER A 41 5.76 -1.16 2.68
N ILE A 42 7.06 -1.25 2.95
CA ILE A 42 7.63 -0.81 4.23
C ILE A 42 8.46 0.44 4.04
N LEU A 43 8.26 1.40 4.93
CA LEU A 43 9.13 2.56 5.07
C LEU A 43 9.49 2.77 6.54
N LYS A 44 10.66 3.36 6.77
CA LYS A 44 11.12 3.75 8.10
C LYS A 44 11.25 5.27 8.17
N LYS A 45 10.63 5.86 9.17
CA LYS A 45 10.74 7.30 9.43
C LYS A 45 10.86 7.55 10.94
N GLU A 46 11.86 8.34 11.33
CA GLU A 46 12.09 8.73 12.73
C GLU A 46 12.10 7.55 13.72
N GLY A 47 12.71 6.43 13.30
CA GLY A 47 12.81 5.21 14.10
C GLY A 47 11.59 4.28 14.04
N VAL A 48 10.45 4.75 13.53
CA VAL A 48 9.22 3.96 13.40
C VAL A 48 9.13 3.33 12.02
N TYR A 49 8.76 2.07 11.97
CA TYR A 49 8.43 1.36 10.74
C TYR A 49 6.94 1.48 10.45
N TYR A 50 6.63 1.68 9.18
CA TYR A 50 5.28 1.77 8.65
C TYR A 50 5.10 0.71 7.57
N LEU A 51 4.17 -0.21 7.81
CA LEU A 51 3.77 -1.21 6.84
C LEU A 51 2.47 -0.73 6.20
N VAL A 52 2.56 -0.22 4.99
CA VAL A 52 1.40 0.15 4.16
C VAL A 52 0.96 -1.10 3.41
N TYR A 53 -0.33 -1.39 3.42
CA TYR A 53 -0.87 -2.62 2.84
C TYR A 53 -2.23 -2.38 2.21
N SER A 54 -2.64 -3.30 1.36
CA SER A 54 -3.98 -3.31 0.80
C SER A 54 -4.79 -4.45 1.38
N ALA A 55 -6.07 -4.22 1.55
CA ALA A 55 -6.96 -5.23 2.12
C ALA A 55 -8.30 -5.29 1.41
N ASN A 56 -9.05 -6.38 1.70
CA ASN A 56 -10.18 -6.86 0.96
C ASN A 56 -9.73 -7.54 -0.36
N HIS A 57 -10.64 -8.02 -1.20
CA HIS A 57 -10.30 -8.61 -2.49
C HIS A 57 -10.17 -7.53 -3.57
N PHE A 58 -9.21 -7.65 -4.49
CA PHE A 58 -8.95 -6.63 -5.51
C PHE A 58 -10.13 -6.38 -6.47
N GLU A 59 -11.06 -7.33 -6.60
CA GLU A 59 -12.30 -7.15 -7.38
C GLU A 59 -13.39 -6.42 -6.60
N SER A 60 -13.23 -6.28 -5.29
CA SER A 60 -14.13 -5.51 -4.46
C SER A 60 -14.05 -4.02 -4.78
N LYS A 61 -15.19 -3.36 -4.92
CA LYS A 61 -15.23 -1.89 -4.97
C LYS A 61 -14.66 -1.26 -3.70
N ASN A 62 -14.69 -2.00 -2.57
CA ASN A 62 -14.16 -1.59 -1.28
C ASN A 62 -12.69 -2.01 -1.06
N TYR A 63 -11.97 -2.44 -2.09
CA TYR A 63 -10.53 -2.63 -2.00
C TYR A 63 -9.89 -1.31 -1.57
N GLY A 64 -9.04 -1.35 -0.54
CA GLY A 64 -8.54 -0.14 0.09
C GLY A 64 -7.13 -0.31 0.64
N VAL A 65 -6.55 0.79 1.10
CA VAL A 65 -5.20 0.85 1.67
C VAL A 65 -5.27 1.24 3.13
N GLY A 66 -4.56 0.52 3.96
CA GLY A 66 -4.31 0.85 5.36
C GLY A 66 -2.82 0.84 5.69
N TYR A 67 -2.49 1.13 6.93
CA TYR A 67 -1.15 0.93 7.44
C TYR A 67 -1.14 0.43 8.88
N ALA A 68 0.00 -0.16 9.24
CA ALA A 68 0.35 -0.53 10.61
C ALA A 68 1.73 0.06 10.96
N THR A 69 2.00 0.20 12.23
CA THR A 69 3.29 0.72 12.74
C THR A 69 3.97 -0.27 13.68
N SER A 70 5.30 -0.21 13.73
CA SER A 70 6.12 -0.96 14.68
C SER A 70 7.44 -0.24 14.95
N ASN A 71 8.06 -0.53 16.09
CA ASN A 71 9.43 -0.10 16.39
C ASN A 71 10.48 -1.08 15.83
N SER A 72 10.06 -2.21 15.27
CA SER A 72 10.91 -3.24 14.67
C SER A 72 10.33 -3.68 13.33
N PRO A 73 11.18 -4.01 12.32
CA PRO A 73 10.68 -4.55 11.06
C PRO A 73 9.98 -5.91 11.22
N MET A 74 10.27 -6.62 12.31
CA MET A 74 9.67 -7.91 12.64
C MET A 74 8.39 -7.78 13.48
N GLY A 75 8.00 -6.55 13.86
CA GLY A 75 6.83 -6.33 14.71
C GLY A 75 7.19 -6.22 16.21
N PRO A 76 6.20 -6.28 17.11
CA PRO A 76 4.77 -6.42 16.81
C PRO A 76 4.20 -5.21 16.05
N TRP A 77 3.30 -5.48 15.11
CA TRP A 77 2.67 -4.46 14.29
C TRP A 77 1.32 -4.04 14.87
N LYS A 78 1.09 -2.74 14.96
CA LYS A 78 -0.17 -2.16 15.40
C LYS A 78 -0.84 -1.44 14.22
N LYS A 79 -2.00 -1.93 13.80
CA LYS A 79 -2.81 -1.26 12.77
C LYS A 79 -3.25 0.11 13.24
N TYR A 80 -3.31 1.04 12.30
CA TYR A 80 -3.86 2.36 12.56
C TYR A 80 -5.39 2.26 12.68
N GLU A 81 -5.93 2.80 13.77
CA GLU A 81 -7.37 2.73 14.09
C GLU A 81 -8.29 3.47 13.10
N GLY A 82 -7.72 4.42 12.34
CA GLY A 82 -8.46 5.17 11.31
C GLY A 82 -8.28 4.59 9.90
N ASN A 83 -7.84 3.33 9.75
CA ASN A 83 -7.86 2.67 8.45
C ASN A 83 -9.31 2.46 7.94
N PRO A 84 -9.53 2.45 6.61
CA PRO A 84 -8.56 2.64 5.54
C PRO A 84 -8.17 4.10 5.32
N ILE A 85 -6.92 4.35 4.90
CA ILE A 85 -6.40 5.68 4.55
C ILE A 85 -6.62 6.06 3.08
N LEU A 86 -6.96 5.09 2.25
CA LEU A 86 -7.37 5.28 0.86
C LEU A 86 -8.46 4.27 0.53
N GLN A 87 -9.64 4.76 0.20
CA GLN A 87 -10.76 3.98 -0.33
C GLN A 87 -11.72 4.94 -1.03
N HIS A 88 -12.21 4.59 -2.20
CA HIS A 88 -13.14 5.42 -3.00
C HIS A 88 -12.68 6.85 -3.28
N ALA A 89 -11.37 7.11 -3.29
CA ALA A 89 -10.83 8.46 -3.48
C ALA A 89 -11.25 9.04 -4.84
N ASP A 90 -11.78 10.27 -4.84
CA ASP A 90 -12.23 10.99 -6.04
C ASP A 90 -13.25 10.20 -6.89
N GLY A 91 -14.08 9.37 -6.25
CA GLY A 91 -15.06 8.53 -6.93
C GLY A 91 -14.50 7.25 -7.57
N LEU A 92 -13.20 6.99 -7.43
CA LEU A 92 -12.59 5.75 -7.90
C LEU A 92 -13.05 4.56 -7.07
N MET A 93 -13.16 3.39 -7.70
CA MET A 93 -13.52 2.13 -7.04
C MET A 93 -12.33 1.18 -7.03
N GLY A 94 -12.26 0.30 -6.02
CA GLY A 94 -11.24 -0.73 -5.92
C GLY A 94 -9.82 -0.18 -5.88
N THR A 95 -9.59 0.87 -5.08
CA THR A 95 -8.31 1.57 -4.96
C THR A 95 -7.35 0.80 -4.06
N GLY A 96 -6.18 0.43 -4.55
CA GLY A 96 -5.21 -0.30 -3.73
C GLY A 96 -3.97 -0.77 -4.48
N HIS A 97 -3.25 -1.68 -3.86
CA HIS A 97 -2.02 -2.34 -4.31
C HIS A 97 -0.99 -1.34 -4.84
N GLY A 98 -0.57 -0.47 -3.95
CA GLY A 98 0.32 0.64 -4.27
C GLY A 98 1.56 0.69 -3.39
N ALA A 99 2.37 1.71 -3.62
CA ALA A 99 3.57 1.96 -2.83
C ALA A 99 3.84 3.47 -2.68
N PRO A 100 4.34 3.91 -1.52
CA PRO A 100 4.86 5.25 -1.37
C PRO A 100 6.22 5.38 -2.05
N PHE A 101 6.51 6.54 -2.62
CA PHE A 101 7.80 6.87 -3.19
C PHE A 101 8.15 8.35 -2.97
N CYS A 102 9.45 8.64 -2.89
CA CYS A 102 9.96 9.99 -2.75
C CYS A 102 10.31 10.55 -4.13
N CYS A 103 9.81 11.74 -4.43
CA CYS A 103 10.13 12.48 -5.63
C CYS A 103 11.50 13.17 -5.50
N LYS A 104 12.06 13.64 -6.62
CA LYS A 104 13.35 14.36 -6.63
C LYS A 104 13.34 15.67 -5.84
N ASP A 105 12.18 16.30 -5.70
CA ASP A 105 11.97 17.51 -4.90
C ASP A 105 11.79 17.23 -3.39
N GLY A 106 11.89 15.96 -2.98
CA GLY A 106 11.70 15.52 -1.60
C GLY A 106 10.23 15.31 -1.19
N SER A 107 9.27 15.61 -2.06
CA SER A 107 7.86 15.30 -1.78
C SER A 107 7.59 13.81 -1.84
N TRP A 108 6.64 13.35 -1.04
CA TRP A 108 6.22 11.94 -1.05
C TRP A 108 4.91 11.79 -1.80
N LYS A 109 4.84 10.77 -2.63
CA LYS A 109 3.67 10.38 -3.39
C LYS A 109 3.34 8.92 -3.12
N TYR A 110 2.11 8.54 -3.43
CA TYR A 110 1.62 7.17 -3.39
C TYR A 110 1.08 6.80 -4.76
N ILE A 111 1.68 5.80 -5.40
CA ILE A 111 1.15 5.20 -6.62
C ILE A 111 0.24 4.04 -6.25
N PHE A 112 -0.90 3.92 -6.88
CA PHE A 112 -1.87 2.86 -6.67
C PHE A 112 -2.67 2.62 -7.94
N HIS A 113 -3.42 1.54 -7.98
CA HIS A 113 -4.37 1.32 -9.06
C HIS A 113 -5.82 1.42 -8.57
N ALA A 114 -6.73 1.60 -9.53
CA ALA A 114 -8.17 1.50 -9.31
C ALA A 114 -8.82 0.67 -10.42
N HIS A 115 -10.07 0.27 -10.22
CA HIS A 115 -10.90 -0.32 -11.26
C HIS A 115 -11.00 0.60 -12.48
N TRP A 116 -11.28 0.01 -13.64
CA TRP A 116 -11.50 0.78 -14.86
C TRP A 116 -12.63 1.80 -14.70
N ASP A 117 -13.75 1.34 -14.15
CA ASP A 117 -14.89 2.17 -13.76
C ASP A 117 -15.71 1.50 -12.63
N SER A 118 -16.88 2.04 -12.35
CA SER A 118 -17.76 1.53 -11.29
C SER A 118 -18.39 0.17 -11.59
N THR A 119 -18.29 -0.32 -12.82
CA THR A 119 -18.91 -1.59 -13.28
C THR A 119 -17.89 -2.62 -13.75
N LYS A 120 -16.69 -2.16 -14.12
CA LYS A 120 -15.65 -2.99 -14.73
C LYS A 120 -14.34 -2.91 -13.98
N VAL A 121 -13.83 -4.05 -13.53
CA VAL A 121 -12.55 -4.13 -12.80
C VAL A 121 -11.36 -3.91 -13.73
N GLN A 122 -11.30 -4.63 -14.85
CA GLN A 122 -10.15 -4.65 -15.75
C GLN A 122 -10.40 -3.86 -17.04
N PRO A 123 -9.32 -3.28 -17.66
CA PRO A 123 -7.98 -3.17 -17.12
C PRO A 123 -7.92 -2.15 -15.97
N ARG A 124 -7.16 -2.46 -14.91
CA ARG A 124 -6.97 -1.51 -13.81
C ARG A 124 -6.07 -0.36 -14.28
N THR A 125 -6.37 0.84 -13.79
CA THR A 125 -5.62 2.06 -14.16
C THR A 125 -4.81 2.55 -12.97
N SER A 126 -3.56 2.96 -13.21
CA SER A 126 -2.68 3.52 -12.17
C SER A 126 -2.97 5.00 -11.95
N TYR A 127 -2.83 5.42 -10.70
CA TYR A 127 -3.03 6.78 -10.22
C TYR A 127 -1.96 7.14 -9.20
N ILE A 128 -1.72 8.45 -9.03
CA ILE A 128 -0.79 8.98 -8.04
C ILE A 128 -1.51 10.05 -7.23
N LYS A 129 -1.32 10.03 -5.92
CA LYS A 129 -1.76 11.08 -4.98
C LYS A 129 -0.62 11.48 -4.07
N ASP A 130 -0.77 12.61 -3.39
CA ASP A 130 0.16 13.01 -2.36
C ASP A 130 0.12 12.03 -1.19
N PHE A 131 1.30 11.64 -0.71
CA PHE A 131 1.48 10.86 0.49
C PHE A 131 1.99 11.80 1.59
N CYS A 132 1.07 12.28 2.42
CA CYS A 132 1.30 13.40 3.32
C CYS A 132 1.51 12.96 4.76
N HIS A 133 2.36 13.76 5.46
CA HIS A 133 2.54 13.86 6.90
C HIS A 133 3.45 12.82 7.56
N PHE A 134 4.77 13.05 7.39
CA PHE A 134 5.80 12.51 8.26
C PHE A 134 6.15 13.53 9.38
N ARG A 135 5.16 13.96 10.19
CA ARG A 135 5.47 14.77 11.38
C ARG A 135 5.20 13.94 12.62
N PRO A 136 6.03 14.05 13.68
CA PRO A 136 5.78 13.37 14.95
C PRO A 136 4.34 13.61 15.43
N GLY A 137 3.63 12.53 15.77
CA GLY A 137 2.23 12.60 16.25
C GLY A 137 1.17 12.88 15.18
N LYS A 138 1.52 13.01 13.89
CA LYS A 138 0.53 13.14 12.80
C LYS A 138 0.36 11.84 12.04
N ARG A 139 -0.90 11.62 11.62
CA ARG A 139 -1.37 10.42 10.91
C ARG A 139 -0.94 10.46 9.44
N PHE A 140 -0.62 9.31 8.85
CA PHE A 140 -0.51 9.23 7.39
C PHE A 140 -1.86 9.45 6.73
N SER A 141 -1.83 10.17 5.63
CA SER A 141 -2.97 10.31 4.75
C SER A 141 -2.52 10.27 3.29
N ILE A 142 -3.38 9.73 2.45
CA ILE A 142 -3.25 9.81 1.01
C ILE A 142 -4.28 10.83 0.55
N GLY A 143 -3.82 11.96 0.01
CA GLY A 143 -4.68 13.10 -0.31
C GLY A 143 -4.17 13.91 -1.49
N GLY A 144 -4.58 15.17 -1.57
CA GLY A 144 -4.20 16.06 -2.67
C GLY A 144 -4.83 15.71 -4.01
N SER A 145 -4.35 16.36 -5.08
CA SER A 145 -4.86 16.17 -6.44
C SER A 145 -4.55 14.78 -6.98
N LEU A 146 -5.53 14.18 -7.65
CA LEU A 146 -5.37 12.92 -8.36
C LEU A 146 -4.59 13.14 -9.66
N ILE A 147 -3.49 12.44 -9.84
CA ILE A 147 -2.72 12.45 -11.08
C ILE A 147 -2.89 11.08 -11.75
N ARG A 148 -3.37 11.09 -12.99
CA ARG A 148 -3.33 9.91 -13.85
C ARG A 148 -2.01 9.94 -14.63
N PRO A 149 -1.06 9.02 -14.42
CA PRO A 149 0.16 8.97 -15.21
C PRO A 149 -0.20 8.82 -16.69
N GLN A 150 0.30 9.73 -17.53
CA GLN A 150 0.21 9.53 -18.97
C GLN A 150 1.21 8.42 -19.32
N VAL A 151 0.75 7.38 -19.98
CA VAL A 151 1.65 6.44 -20.65
C VAL A 151 2.28 7.24 -21.78
N LEU A 152 3.54 7.67 -21.61
CA LEU A 152 4.34 8.15 -22.71
C LEU A 152 4.32 7.04 -23.76
N GLY A 153 3.84 7.38 -24.96
CA GLY A 153 3.62 6.44 -26.05
C GLY A 153 4.80 5.50 -26.24
N SER A 154 4.51 4.28 -26.64
CA SER A 154 5.46 3.21 -26.91
C SER A 154 6.77 3.75 -27.47
N ILE A 155 7.83 3.63 -26.68
CA ILE A 155 9.19 3.79 -27.20
C ILE A 155 9.35 2.67 -28.20
N SER A 156 9.28 2.98 -29.49
CA SER A 156 9.70 2.07 -30.54
C SER A 156 11.18 1.82 -30.31
N LEU A 157 11.54 0.67 -29.79
CA LEU A 157 12.91 0.19 -29.88
C LEU A 157 13.12 -0.15 -31.36
N GLU A 158 13.59 0.83 -32.12
CA GLU A 158 14.20 0.52 -33.42
C GLU A 158 15.38 -0.41 -33.17
N LYS A 159 15.38 -1.52 -33.89
CA LYS A 159 16.41 -2.56 -33.86
C LYS A 159 17.68 -2.10 -34.56
#